data_10b04ca950884c0ddf6b4feb2f0dbda1
#
_entry.id   10b04ca950884c0ddf6b4feb2f0dbda1
#
_cell.length_a   1.000
_cell.length_b   1.000
_cell.length_c   1.000
_cell.angle_alpha   90.00
_cell.angle_beta   90.00
_cell.angle_gamma   90.00
#
_symmetry.space_group_name_H-M   'P 1'
#
loop_
_entity.id
_entity.type
_entity.pdbx_description
1 polymer ?
#
loop_
_entity_poly.entity_id
_entity_poly.type
_entity_poly.pdbx_seq_one_letter_code
_entity_poly.pdbx_strand_id
1 'polypeptide(L)'
;NELTHFAHERGIFITIETEGSHFLETDYPINLLSISPKFSNSIPVVGAKTPLGEIVDEKMIIKHNSKRCNIDAIRQSIEYHDDYHIKPVLDKELSIIQEVEELVKELNIPNEKIWAMPAGDDRVSLMESYPVIMDFVRDRGWRFTGRSHIMAFDTERCV
;
A
#
# COMPACT_ATOMS: atom_id res chain seq x y z
N ASN A 1 20.26 6.58 4.28
CA ASN A 1 20.46 7.98 4.74
C ASN A 1 21.30 8.81 3.75
N GLU A 2 22.40 8.28 3.16
CA GLU A 2 23.20 9.03 2.19
C GLU A 2 22.39 9.55 1.00
N LEU A 3 21.45 8.75 0.48
CA LEU A 3 20.60 9.15 -0.63
C LEU A 3 19.63 10.26 -0.25
N THR A 4 19.01 10.19 0.93
CA THR A 4 18.09 11.23 1.41
C THR A 4 18.82 12.53 1.69
N HIS A 5 20.02 12.46 2.26
CA HIS A 5 20.90 13.60 2.46
C HIS A 5 21.29 14.27 1.13
N PHE A 6 21.77 13.46 0.16
CA PHE A 6 22.13 13.95 -1.17
C PHE A 6 20.97 14.67 -1.88
N ALA A 7 19.77 14.09 -1.81
CA ALA A 7 18.58 14.65 -2.43
C ALA A 7 18.14 15.96 -1.73
N HIS A 8 18.16 15.98 -0.39
CA HIS A 8 17.81 17.15 0.40
C HIS A 8 18.70 18.35 0.07
N GLU A 9 20.04 18.17 0.04
CA GLU A 9 20.99 19.23 -0.30
C GLU A 9 20.77 19.82 -1.70
N ARG A 10 20.11 19.09 -2.60
CA ARG A 10 19.86 19.50 -4.00
C ARG A 10 18.42 19.91 -4.26
N GLY A 11 17.59 19.98 -3.23
CA GLY A 11 16.17 20.28 -3.37
C GLY A 11 15.41 19.28 -4.24
N ILE A 12 15.86 18.02 -4.28
CA ILE A 12 15.19 16.95 -5.05
C ILE A 12 14.03 16.42 -4.21
N PHE A 13 12.83 16.42 -4.80
CA PHE A 13 11.65 15.84 -4.19
C PHE A 13 11.77 14.31 -4.11
N ILE A 14 11.61 13.76 -2.90
CA ILE A 14 11.71 12.32 -2.64
C ILE A 14 10.31 11.77 -2.33
N THR A 15 9.92 10.72 -3.06
CA THR A 15 8.80 9.86 -2.71
C THR A 15 9.33 8.48 -2.32
N ILE A 16 8.88 7.94 -1.20
CA ILE A 16 9.15 6.55 -0.80
C ILE A 16 7.84 5.77 -0.79
N GLU A 17 7.84 4.61 -1.45
CA GLU A 17 6.77 3.63 -1.33
C GLU A 17 7.15 2.57 -0.30
N THR A 18 6.24 2.29 0.64
CA THR A 18 6.45 1.31 1.72
C THR A 18 5.15 0.57 2.06
N GLU A 19 5.27 -0.60 2.66
CA GLU A 19 4.13 -1.32 3.23
C GLU A 19 3.80 -0.89 4.68
N GLY A 20 4.63 -0.03 5.29
CA GLY A 20 4.42 0.46 6.65
C GLY A 20 4.66 -0.56 7.76
N SER A 21 5.38 -1.66 7.50
CA SER A 21 5.68 -2.67 8.53
C SER A 21 6.71 -2.21 9.56
N HIS A 22 7.52 -1.20 9.21
CA HIS A 22 8.55 -0.62 10.06
C HIS A 22 8.60 0.90 9.85
N PHE A 23 8.91 1.63 10.92
CA PHE A 23 9.29 3.02 10.81
C PHE A 23 10.71 3.12 10.26
N LEU A 24 10.90 3.97 9.26
CA LEU A 24 12.20 4.30 8.68
C LEU A 24 12.60 5.71 9.08
N GLU A 25 13.46 5.82 10.09
CA GLU A 25 14.08 7.08 10.44
C GLU A 25 15.13 7.46 9.40
N THR A 26 15.05 8.66 8.88
CA THR A 26 15.98 9.24 7.90
C THR A 26 16.58 10.53 8.46
N ASP A 27 17.72 11.00 7.90
CA ASP A 27 18.37 12.23 8.37
C ASP A 27 17.50 13.48 8.15
N TYR A 28 16.62 13.41 7.14
CA TYR A 28 15.62 14.44 6.82
C TYR A 28 14.26 13.82 6.52
N PRO A 29 13.16 14.50 6.85
CA PRO A 29 11.83 14.05 6.46
C PRO A 29 11.73 13.80 4.94
N ILE A 30 10.96 12.79 4.56
CA ILE A 30 10.65 12.49 3.16
C ILE A 30 9.49 13.39 2.72
N ASN A 31 9.57 13.95 1.51
CA ASN A 31 8.55 14.88 1.01
C ASN A 31 7.19 14.21 0.82
N LEU A 32 7.16 12.94 0.37
CA LEU A 32 5.94 12.16 0.27
C LEU A 32 6.18 10.69 0.61
N LEU A 33 5.46 10.20 1.59
CA LEU A 33 5.46 8.79 1.96
C LEU A 33 4.18 8.10 1.45
N SER A 34 4.34 7.15 0.50
CA SER A 34 3.26 6.34 -0.05
C SER A 34 3.18 5.02 0.70
N ILE A 35 2.23 4.89 1.63
CA ILE A 35 2.10 3.72 2.50
C ILE A 35 1.01 2.79 1.96
N SER A 36 1.37 1.54 1.65
CA SER A 36 0.44 0.49 1.22
C SER A 36 0.34 -0.60 2.29
N PRO A 37 -0.44 -0.41 3.36
CA PRO A 37 -0.57 -1.39 4.42
C PRO A 37 -1.06 -2.73 3.89
N LYS A 38 -0.53 -3.82 4.45
CA LYS A 38 -0.95 -5.18 4.09
C LYS A 38 -2.07 -5.62 5.03
N PHE A 39 -3.26 -5.82 4.46
CA PHE A 39 -4.45 -6.28 5.16
C PHE A 39 -4.64 -7.80 5.02
N SER A 40 -5.75 -8.34 5.51
CA SER A 40 -6.00 -9.78 5.52
C SER A 40 -6.02 -10.41 4.12
N ASN A 41 -6.43 -9.67 3.09
CA ASN A 41 -6.41 -10.12 1.69
C ASN A 41 -4.99 -10.35 1.13
N SER A 42 -3.96 -9.93 1.84
CA SER A 42 -2.55 -10.16 1.47
C SER A 42 -1.94 -11.42 2.11
N ILE A 43 -2.70 -12.13 2.95
CA ILE A 43 -2.19 -13.32 3.64
C ILE A 43 -1.94 -14.43 2.62
N PRO A 44 -0.72 -14.97 2.54
CA PRO A 44 -0.41 -16.02 1.59
C PRO A 44 -1.15 -17.31 1.97
N VAL A 45 -1.49 -18.12 0.96
CA VAL A 45 -2.20 -19.39 1.14
C VAL A 45 -1.21 -20.53 1.35
N VAL A 46 -1.42 -21.36 2.39
CA VAL A 46 -0.59 -22.55 2.65
C VAL A 46 -0.53 -23.44 1.41
N GLY A 47 0.65 -23.90 1.04
CA GLY A 47 0.90 -24.75 -0.13
C GLY A 47 1.02 -23.98 -1.46
N ALA A 48 0.71 -22.68 -1.50
CA ALA A 48 0.95 -21.86 -2.68
C ALA A 48 2.47 -21.66 -2.90
N LYS A 49 2.86 -21.37 -4.14
CA LYS A 49 4.25 -21.01 -4.46
C LYS A 49 4.45 -19.50 -4.37
N THR A 50 5.51 -19.07 -3.70
CA THR A 50 5.96 -17.67 -3.75
C THR A 50 6.53 -17.34 -5.15
N PRO A 51 6.71 -16.06 -5.49
CA PRO A 51 7.40 -15.67 -6.72
C PRO A 51 8.84 -16.21 -6.83
N LEU A 52 9.46 -16.56 -5.72
CA LEU A 52 10.79 -17.19 -5.67
C LEU A 52 10.74 -18.73 -5.76
N GLY A 53 9.53 -19.32 -5.89
CA GLY A 53 9.33 -20.77 -6.03
C GLY A 53 9.26 -21.53 -4.72
N GLU A 54 9.35 -20.87 -3.56
CA GLU A 54 9.21 -21.50 -2.24
C GLU A 54 7.76 -21.86 -1.97
N ILE A 55 7.53 -22.95 -1.24
CA ILE A 55 6.17 -23.33 -0.80
C ILE A 55 5.83 -22.57 0.48
N VAL A 56 4.70 -21.90 0.48
CA VAL A 56 4.19 -21.19 1.66
C VAL A 56 3.86 -22.19 2.76
N ASP A 57 4.49 -22.04 3.92
CA ASP A 57 4.23 -22.79 5.13
C ASP A 57 3.55 -21.92 6.21
N GLU A 58 3.14 -22.54 7.31
CA GLU A 58 2.50 -21.85 8.44
C GLU A 58 3.44 -20.82 9.10
N LYS A 59 4.76 -21.06 9.11
CA LYS A 59 5.73 -20.11 9.68
C LYS A 59 5.79 -18.83 8.88
N MET A 60 5.70 -18.93 7.56
CA MET A 60 5.63 -17.76 6.67
C MET A 60 4.37 -16.94 6.93
N ILE A 61 3.23 -17.59 7.15
CA ILE A 61 1.97 -16.91 7.48
C ILE A 61 2.07 -16.19 8.84
N ILE A 62 2.58 -16.88 9.86
CA ILE A 62 2.79 -16.28 11.20
C ILE A 62 3.70 -15.05 11.10
N LYS A 63 4.83 -15.18 10.38
CA LYS A 63 5.76 -14.07 10.16
C LYS A 63 5.11 -12.91 9.39
N HIS A 64 4.32 -13.20 8.37
CA HIS A 64 3.56 -12.19 7.62
C HIS A 64 2.58 -11.46 8.54
N ASN A 65 1.75 -12.20 9.28
CA ASN A 65 0.75 -11.63 10.17
C ASN A 65 1.34 -10.80 11.32
N SER A 66 2.52 -11.16 11.80
CA SER A 66 3.18 -10.39 12.87
C SER A 66 3.73 -9.03 12.42
N LYS A 67 3.82 -8.80 11.11
CA LYS A 67 4.40 -7.58 10.54
C LYS A 67 3.41 -6.74 9.73
N ARG A 68 2.34 -7.36 9.21
CA ARG A 68 1.36 -6.66 8.40
C ARG A 68 0.62 -5.59 9.21
N CYS A 69 0.30 -4.49 8.57
CA CYS A 69 -0.49 -3.39 9.15
C CYS A 69 0.00 -2.96 10.56
N ASN A 70 1.30 -2.65 10.68
CA ASN A 70 1.88 -2.19 11.93
C ASN A 70 1.47 -0.73 12.19
N ILE A 71 0.39 -0.55 12.98
CA ILE A 71 -0.21 0.76 13.25
C ILE A 71 0.79 1.74 13.88
N ASP A 72 1.62 1.27 14.82
CA ASP A 72 2.60 2.12 15.49
C ASP A 72 3.70 2.61 14.52
N ALA A 73 4.18 1.74 13.64
CA ALA A 73 5.15 2.13 12.61
C ALA A 73 4.55 3.12 11.59
N ILE A 74 3.28 2.91 11.20
CA ILE A 74 2.56 3.83 10.31
C ILE A 74 2.37 5.18 11.01
N ARG A 75 1.95 5.20 12.28
CA ARG A 75 1.78 6.42 13.09
C ARG A 75 3.08 7.22 13.15
N GLN A 76 4.18 6.59 13.54
CA GLN A 76 5.49 7.24 13.58
C GLN A 76 5.90 7.80 12.23
N SER A 77 5.63 7.06 11.15
CA SER A 77 5.97 7.50 9.80
C SER A 77 5.17 8.73 9.35
N ILE A 78 3.86 8.77 9.60
CA ILE A 78 3.02 9.92 9.21
C ILE A 78 3.27 11.16 10.06
N GLU A 79 3.76 11.00 11.30
CA GLU A 79 4.12 12.10 12.19
C GLU A 79 5.51 12.69 11.88
N TYR A 80 6.41 11.88 11.32
CA TYR A 80 7.81 12.27 11.07
C TYR A 80 8.02 12.90 9.69
N HIS A 81 7.34 12.40 8.64
CA HIS A 81 7.57 12.85 7.27
C HIS A 81 6.68 14.05 6.87
N ASP A 82 7.10 14.82 5.85
CA ASP A 82 6.43 16.05 5.44
C ASP A 82 5.00 15.83 4.99
N ASP A 83 4.78 14.80 4.16
CA ASP A 83 3.48 14.43 3.64
C ASP A 83 3.37 12.92 3.44
N TYR A 84 2.13 12.42 3.41
CA TYR A 84 1.84 10.99 3.21
C TYR A 84 0.53 10.75 2.48
N HIS A 85 0.38 9.56 1.95
CA HIS A 85 -0.92 8.98 1.65
C HIS A 85 -0.96 7.49 2.01
N ILE A 86 -2.16 7.02 2.38
CA ILE A 86 -2.44 5.60 2.63
C ILE A 86 -3.05 5.03 1.37
N LYS A 87 -2.48 3.93 0.87
CA LYS A 87 -2.84 3.32 -0.40
C LYS A 87 -3.34 1.87 -0.21
N PRO A 88 -4.58 1.66 0.30
CA PRO A 88 -5.15 0.33 0.44
C PRO A 88 -5.40 -0.30 -0.94
N VAL A 89 -5.08 -1.60 -1.08
CA VAL A 89 -5.36 -2.38 -2.28
C VAL A 89 -6.66 -3.14 -2.06
N LEU A 90 -7.73 -2.73 -2.75
CA LEU A 90 -9.08 -3.23 -2.57
C LEU A 90 -9.46 -4.21 -3.70
N ASP A 91 -10.01 -5.37 -3.33
CA ASP A 91 -10.68 -6.27 -4.26
C ASP A 91 -12.10 -5.76 -4.60
N LYS A 92 -12.71 -6.32 -5.64
CA LYS A 92 -14.07 -5.94 -6.07
C LYS A 92 -15.16 -6.31 -5.05
N GLU A 93 -14.90 -7.25 -4.16
CA GLU A 93 -15.76 -7.66 -3.06
C GLU A 93 -15.64 -6.72 -1.84
N LEU A 94 -14.67 -5.80 -1.83
CA LEU A 94 -14.36 -4.91 -0.70
C LEU A 94 -14.10 -5.66 0.61
N SER A 95 -13.50 -6.83 0.52
CA SER A 95 -13.36 -7.80 1.60
C SER A 95 -12.66 -7.26 2.85
N ILE A 96 -11.74 -6.30 2.67
CA ILE A 96 -10.92 -5.72 3.75
C ILE A 96 -11.39 -4.33 4.21
N ILE A 97 -12.55 -3.88 3.77
CA ILE A 97 -12.93 -2.47 3.98
C ILE A 97 -13.05 -2.12 5.47
N GLN A 98 -13.50 -3.04 6.30
CA GLN A 98 -13.55 -2.83 7.75
C GLN A 98 -12.16 -2.60 8.35
N GLU A 99 -11.15 -3.41 7.96
CA GLU A 99 -9.77 -3.24 8.42
C GLU A 99 -9.20 -1.88 8.00
N VAL A 100 -9.52 -1.43 6.77
CA VAL A 100 -9.10 -0.10 6.28
C VAL A 100 -9.76 1.02 7.07
N GLU A 101 -11.08 0.95 7.30
CA GLU A 101 -11.83 1.95 8.07
C GLU A 101 -11.37 2.02 9.54
N GLU A 102 -11.04 0.87 10.15
CA GLU A 102 -10.45 0.80 11.48
C GLU A 102 -9.08 1.51 11.54
N LEU A 103 -8.18 1.24 10.58
CA LEU A 103 -6.89 1.93 10.47
C LEU A 103 -7.07 3.45 10.30
N VAL A 104 -7.95 3.86 9.39
CA VAL A 104 -8.25 5.28 9.11
C VAL A 104 -8.75 5.98 10.37
N LYS A 105 -9.66 5.36 11.11
CA LYS A 105 -10.20 5.88 12.36
C LYS A 105 -9.15 5.94 13.47
N GLU A 106 -8.38 4.87 13.65
CA GLU A 106 -7.34 4.76 14.68
C GLU A 106 -6.25 5.82 14.52
N LEU A 107 -5.88 6.14 13.28
CA LEU A 107 -4.86 7.12 12.96
C LEU A 107 -5.42 8.51 12.60
N ASN A 108 -6.75 8.70 12.64
CA ASN A 108 -7.43 9.95 12.24
C ASN A 108 -7.01 10.44 10.84
N ILE A 109 -6.93 9.52 9.86
CA ILE A 109 -6.44 9.83 8.51
C ILE A 109 -7.52 10.62 7.75
N PRO A 110 -7.22 11.81 7.23
CA PRO A 110 -8.14 12.58 6.40
C PRO A 110 -8.48 11.86 5.09
N ASN A 111 -9.72 11.99 4.60
CA ASN A 111 -10.17 11.32 3.38
C ASN A 111 -9.30 11.61 2.15
N GLU A 112 -8.80 12.82 2.02
CA GLU A 112 -7.91 13.25 0.92
C GLU A 112 -6.52 12.59 0.96
N LYS A 113 -6.15 11.94 2.06
CA LYS A 113 -4.92 11.15 2.18
C LYS A 113 -5.11 9.68 1.85
N ILE A 114 -6.32 9.23 1.54
CA ILE A 114 -6.62 7.82 1.23
C ILE A 114 -6.73 7.67 -0.29
N TRP A 115 -5.87 6.83 -0.86
CA TRP A 115 -5.75 6.58 -2.30
C TRP A 115 -6.05 5.10 -2.58
N ALA A 116 -7.31 4.72 -2.70
CA ALA A 116 -7.68 3.33 -2.94
C ALA A 116 -7.20 2.87 -4.33
N MET A 117 -6.54 1.71 -4.34
CA MET A 117 -5.99 1.06 -5.52
C MET A 117 -6.76 -0.24 -5.78
N PRO A 118 -7.26 -0.49 -6.99
CA PRO A 118 -7.90 -1.77 -7.30
C PRO A 118 -6.88 -2.92 -7.29
N ALA A 119 -7.27 -4.05 -6.71
CA ALA A 119 -6.56 -5.31 -6.82
C ALA A 119 -6.76 -5.91 -8.21
N GLY A 120 -5.73 -6.58 -8.72
CA GLY A 120 -5.76 -7.29 -10.00
C GLY A 120 -4.34 -7.56 -10.49
N ASP A 121 -4.09 -8.76 -10.98
CA ASP A 121 -2.77 -9.19 -11.47
C ASP A 121 -2.67 -9.15 -13.01
N ASP A 122 -3.79 -8.98 -13.68
CA ASP A 122 -3.91 -8.85 -15.12
C ASP A 122 -4.92 -7.73 -15.48
N ARG A 123 -4.95 -7.36 -16.76
CA ARG A 123 -5.81 -6.29 -17.27
C ARG A 123 -7.30 -6.59 -17.10
N VAL A 124 -7.72 -7.83 -17.26
CA VAL A 124 -9.14 -8.22 -17.18
C VAL A 124 -9.65 -8.06 -15.75
N SER A 125 -8.97 -8.68 -14.78
CA SER A 125 -9.33 -8.59 -13.36
C SER A 125 -9.29 -7.14 -12.84
N LEU A 126 -8.33 -6.37 -13.33
CA LEU A 126 -8.22 -4.96 -12.98
C LEU A 126 -9.40 -4.14 -13.51
N MET A 127 -9.80 -4.36 -14.78
CA MET A 127 -10.94 -3.66 -15.41
C MET A 127 -12.27 -4.02 -14.73
N GLU A 128 -12.46 -5.24 -14.24
CA GLU A 128 -13.63 -5.63 -13.46
C GLU A 128 -13.71 -4.90 -12.12
N SER A 129 -12.56 -4.65 -11.48
CA SER A 129 -12.47 -3.99 -10.18
C SER A 129 -12.68 -2.47 -10.27
N TYR A 130 -12.31 -1.82 -11.37
CA TYR A 130 -12.31 -0.36 -11.52
C TYR A 130 -13.68 0.28 -11.21
N PRO A 131 -14.81 -0.12 -11.83
CA PRO A 131 -16.09 0.54 -11.59
C PRO A 131 -16.49 0.49 -10.11
N VAL A 132 -16.33 -0.67 -9.48
CA VAL A 132 -16.69 -0.88 -8.06
C VAL A 132 -15.86 0.03 -7.16
N ILE A 133 -14.53 0.03 -7.35
CA ILE A 133 -13.64 0.83 -6.51
C ILE A 133 -13.82 2.33 -6.77
N MET A 134 -14.05 2.75 -8.02
CA MET A 134 -14.31 4.16 -8.34
C MET A 134 -15.61 4.68 -7.72
N ASP A 135 -16.70 3.91 -7.77
CA ASP A 135 -17.95 4.27 -7.10
C ASP A 135 -17.76 4.33 -5.58
N PHE A 136 -17.09 3.34 -5.02
CA PHE A 136 -16.80 3.28 -3.60
C PHE A 136 -16.01 4.49 -3.09
N VAL A 137 -14.92 4.89 -3.78
CA VAL A 137 -14.10 6.04 -3.37
C VAL A 137 -14.83 7.37 -3.52
N ARG A 138 -15.65 7.50 -4.58
CA ARG A 138 -16.50 8.69 -4.79
C ARG A 138 -17.44 8.91 -3.59
N ASP A 139 -18.12 7.85 -3.17
CA ASP A 139 -19.12 7.92 -2.10
C ASP A 139 -18.49 8.23 -0.73
N ARG A 140 -17.20 7.95 -0.54
CA ARG A 140 -16.44 8.24 0.69
C ARG A 140 -15.60 9.52 0.63
N GLY A 141 -15.49 10.16 -0.52
CA GLY A 141 -14.59 11.29 -0.69
C GLY A 141 -13.12 10.90 -0.63
N TRP A 142 -12.79 9.62 -0.91
CA TRP A 142 -11.43 9.14 -1.06
C TRP A 142 -10.91 9.42 -2.47
N ARG A 143 -9.64 9.13 -2.71
CA ARG A 143 -9.01 9.25 -4.03
C ARG A 143 -8.82 7.87 -4.65
N PHE A 144 -8.83 7.84 -5.98
CA PHE A 144 -8.57 6.65 -6.77
C PHE A 144 -7.16 6.69 -7.35
N THR A 145 -6.45 5.56 -7.33
CA THR A 145 -5.19 5.37 -8.05
C THR A 145 -5.21 4.04 -8.81
N GLY A 146 -4.88 4.08 -10.09
CA GLY A 146 -4.85 2.89 -10.93
C GLY A 146 -3.48 2.20 -10.95
N ARG A 147 -3.41 1.06 -11.65
CA ARG A 147 -2.18 0.30 -11.91
C ARG A 147 -1.82 0.41 -13.39
N SER A 148 -1.26 1.56 -13.77
CA SER A 148 -1.02 1.92 -15.18
C SER A 148 -0.12 0.92 -15.91
N HIS A 149 0.85 0.31 -15.23
CA HIS A 149 1.73 -0.70 -15.82
C HIS A 149 0.95 -1.97 -16.21
N ILE A 150 -0.01 -2.43 -15.40
CA ILE A 150 -0.87 -3.57 -15.76
C ILE A 150 -1.81 -3.18 -16.91
N MET A 151 -2.35 -1.96 -16.89
CA MET A 151 -3.21 -1.48 -17.99
C MET A 151 -2.46 -1.42 -19.31
N ALA A 152 -1.19 -1.02 -19.31
CA ALA A 152 -0.37 -0.91 -20.52
C ALA A 152 0.19 -2.26 -20.98
N PHE A 153 0.74 -3.06 -20.07
CA PHE A 153 1.57 -4.21 -20.38
C PHE A 153 0.98 -5.57 -19.92
N ASP A 154 -0.21 -5.55 -19.30
CA ASP A 154 -0.91 -6.74 -18.80
C ASP A 154 -0.05 -7.54 -17.81
N THR A 155 0.19 -8.81 -18.10
CA THR A 155 1.02 -9.70 -17.26
C THR A 155 2.52 -9.61 -17.56
N GLU A 156 2.94 -8.82 -18.54
CA GLU A 156 4.36 -8.61 -18.83
C GLU A 156 5.06 -7.93 -17.65
N ARG A 157 6.27 -8.39 -17.35
CA ARG A 157 7.09 -7.87 -16.24
C ARG A 157 8.42 -7.34 -16.79
N CYS A 158 8.97 -6.35 -16.09
CA CYS A 158 10.25 -5.73 -16.43
C CYS A 158 10.23 -5.00 -17.81
N VAL A 159 9.13 -4.37 -18.15
CA VAL A 159 8.95 -3.53 -19.36
C VAL A 159 9.15 -2.05 -19.04
#